data_d65dbcc4ad5e0866c065f0065e7708c0
#
_entry.id   d65dbcc4ad5e0866c065f0065e7708c0
#
_cell.length_a   1.000
_cell.length_b   1.000
_cell.length_c   1.000
_cell.angle_alpha   90.00
_cell.angle_beta   90.00
_cell.angle_gamma   90.00
#
_symmetry.space_group_name_H-M   'P 1'
#
loop_
_entity.id
_entity.type
_entity.pdbx_description
1 polymer ?
#
loop_
_entity_poly.entity_id
_entity_poly.type
_entity_poly.pdbx_seq_one_letter_code
_entity_poly.pdbx_strand_id
1 'polypeptide(L)'
;SSSSFNNEGSPSISGWTTSNVLSMANMFLIASFNQPIGSWDTSKVTNMQQMFAGAVFNQNIGNWDLSKNTFTLAMFSNNTSFNNGGSSSINNWNVSGVTNMSQMFANATSFNQPIGSWNVSNVTSFDLFMVNKTNLNYSSTNLNLIYNGWSTKNPKTGLTINFGSIKYTSEGSAGKAILTGSTLSGGYGWTITDGGI
;
A
#
# COMPACT_ATOMS: atom_id res chain seq x y z
N SER A 1 5.18 21.50 7.70
CA SER A 1 6.03 20.31 7.47
C SER A 1 7.47 20.78 7.31
N SER A 2 8.40 20.20 8.05
CA SER A 2 9.82 20.49 7.88
C SER A 2 10.37 19.54 6.81
N SER A 3 10.57 20.04 5.58
CA SER A 3 11.14 19.25 4.49
C SER A 3 12.55 18.71 4.79
N SER A 4 13.23 19.28 5.77
CA SER A 4 14.58 18.89 6.19
C SER A 4 14.63 17.99 7.43
N PHE A 5 13.48 17.63 8.04
CA PHE A 5 13.49 16.79 9.24
C PHE A 5 14.02 15.38 8.91
N ASN A 6 15.13 15.01 9.47
CA ASN A 6 15.74 13.68 9.42
C ASN A 6 16.43 13.32 10.74
N ASN A 7 16.05 13.94 11.86
CA ASN A 7 16.64 13.70 13.18
C ASN A 7 18.18 13.73 13.17
N GLU A 8 18.77 14.63 12.37
CA GLU A 8 20.23 14.78 12.18
C GLU A 8 20.94 13.45 11.81
N GLY A 9 20.22 12.52 11.15
CA GLY A 9 20.73 11.19 10.83
C GLY A 9 20.77 10.21 12.01
N SER A 10 20.37 10.62 13.22
CA SER A 10 20.37 9.77 14.39
C SER A 10 19.17 8.79 14.39
N PRO A 11 19.38 7.49 14.68
CA PRO A 11 18.29 6.53 14.85
C PRO A 11 17.60 6.63 16.22
N SER A 12 17.88 7.66 17.02
CA SER A 12 17.38 7.77 18.41
C SER A 12 15.87 7.75 18.55
N ILE A 13 15.11 8.15 17.50
CA ILE A 13 13.64 8.08 17.52
C ILE A 13 13.08 6.66 17.45
N SER A 14 13.89 5.68 17.10
CA SER A 14 13.45 4.26 17.10
C SER A 14 13.02 3.79 18.49
N GLY A 15 13.54 4.42 19.55
CA GLY A 15 13.20 4.14 20.94
C GLY A 15 11.97 4.91 21.47
N TRP A 16 11.27 5.67 20.64
CA TRP A 16 10.08 6.39 21.09
C TRP A 16 8.97 5.44 21.53
N THR A 17 8.32 5.76 22.63
CA THR A 17 7.13 5.01 23.09
C THR A 17 5.93 5.45 22.27
N THR A 18 5.49 4.58 21.34
CA THR A 18 4.38 4.87 20.41
C THR A 18 3.09 4.12 20.73
N SER A 19 3.10 3.26 21.77
CA SER A 19 2.00 2.36 22.14
C SER A 19 0.64 3.02 22.47
N ASN A 20 0.63 4.36 22.64
CA ASN A 20 -0.61 5.12 22.86
C ASN A 20 -0.92 6.11 21.73
N VAL A 21 -0.19 6.06 20.62
CA VAL A 21 -0.43 6.93 19.47
C VAL A 21 -1.64 6.43 18.70
N LEU A 22 -2.62 7.29 18.47
CA LEU A 22 -3.85 6.99 17.73
C LEU A 22 -3.79 7.46 16.28
N SER A 23 -2.98 8.47 15.98
CA SER A 23 -2.84 9.00 14.62
C SER A 23 -1.38 9.37 14.33
N MET A 24 -0.91 8.90 13.16
CA MET A 24 0.38 9.27 12.57
C MET A 24 0.18 10.00 11.23
N ALA A 25 -1.03 10.55 11.00
CA ALA A 25 -1.34 11.25 9.77
C ALA A 25 -0.39 12.43 9.53
N ASN A 26 0.13 12.55 8.31
CA ASN A 26 1.04 13.62 7.87
C ASN A 26 2.37 13.72 8.65
N MET A 27 2.73 12.74 9.49
CA MET A 27 3.86 12.87 10.42
C MET A 27 5.18 13.17 9.72
N PHE A 28 5.44 12.56 8.57
CA PHE A 28 6.63 12.76 7.76
C PHE A 28 6.31 13.25 6.33
N LEU A 29 5.21 13.99 6.18
CA LEU A 29 4.79 14.54 4.90
C LEU A 29 5.89 15.45 4.31
N ILE A 30 6.34 15.13 3.08
CA ILE A 30 7.39 15.88 2.35
C ILE A 30 8.69 16.02 3.18
N ALA A 31 9.01 15.04 4.02
CA ALA A 31 10.19 15.08 4.87
C ALA A 31 11.37 14.31 4.24
N SER A 32 12.60 14.78 4.52
CA SER A 32 13.83 14.01 4.19
C SER A 32 14.08 12.85 5.15
N PHE A 33 13.08 12.51 5.98
CA PHE A 33 13.16 11.50 7.02
C PHE A 33 13.34 10.09 6.44
N ASN A 34 14.40 9.39 6.86
CA ASN A 34 14.68 8.00 6.49
C ASN A 34 15.37 7.23 7.62
N GLN A 35 14.88 7.35 8.86
CA GLN A 35 15.44 6.64 10.00
C GLN A 35 14.65 5.37 10.32
N PRO A 36 15.30 4.33 10.93
CA PRO A 36 14.63 3.09 11.27
C PRO A 36 13.57 3.31 12.36
N ILE A 37 12.33 2.99 12.03
CA ILE A 37 11.16 3.10 12.92
C ILE A 37 10.31 1.81 12.90
N GLY A 38 10.87 0.72 12.38
CA GLY A 38 10.19 -0.57 12.28
C GLY A 38 9.84 -1.20 13.64
N SER A 39 10.48 -0.73 14.73
CA SER A 39 10.20 -1.14 16.11
C SER A 39 9.03 -0.41 16.77
N TRP A 40 8.47 0.62 16.11
CA TRP A 40 7.34 1.35 16.69
C TRP A 40 6.11 0.48 16.85
N ASP A 41 5.47 0.57 18.00
CA ASP A 41 4.18 -0.06 18.25
C ASP A 41 3.08 0.78 17.58
N THR A 42 2.48 0.21 16.52
CA THR A 42 1.41 0.85 15.74
C THR A 42 0.04 0.23 16.01
N SER A 43 -0.07 -0.68 16.98
CA SER A 43 -1.27 -1.49 17.26
C SER A 43 -2.53 -0.69 17.62
N LYS A 44 -2.37 0.59 18.03
CA LYS A 44 -3.50 1.49 18.31
C LYS A 44 -3.71 2.58 17.25
N VAL A 45 -2.84 2.64 16.23
CA VAL A 45 -2.93 3.70 15.22
C VAL A 45 -4.10 3.44 14.27
N THR A 46 -5.04 4.36 14.23
CA THR A 46 -6.23 4.28 13.38
C THR A 46 -6.10 5.06 12.08
N ASN A 47 -5.18 6.01 12.00
CA ASN A 47 -5.00 6.89 10.83
C ASN A 47 -3.52 7.09 10.50
N MET A 48 -3.12 6.64 9.28
CA MET A 48 -1.79 6.83 8.70
C MET A 48 -1.84 7.61 7.38
N GLN A 49 -2.90 8.39 7.16
CA GLN A 49 -3.07 9.18 5.94
C GLN A 49 -1.84 10.05 5.68
N GLN A 50 -1.30 10.00 4.45
CA GLN A 50 -0.19 10.82 3.97
C GLN A 50 1.08 10.78 4.85
N MET A 51 1.26 9.74 5.70
CA MET A 51 2.36 9.71 6.67
C MET A 51 3.73 9.92 6.03
N PHE A 52 3.97 9.34 4.85
CA PHE A 52 5.22 9.45 4.10
C PHE A 52 5.03 10.02 2.68
N ALA A 53 3.95 10.75 2.45
CA ALA A 53 3.69 11.30 1.12
C ALA A 53 4.77 12.33 0.74
N GLY A 54 5.36 12.17 -0.46
CA GLY A 54 6.45 13.02 -0.94
C GLY A 54 7.75 12.93 -0.14
N ALA A 55 7.86 11.99 0.80
CA ALA A 55 9.08 11.77 1.59
C ALA A 55 10.11 10.93 0.84
N VAL A 56 11.31 10.77 1.43
CA VAL A 56 12.38 9.87 0.92
C VAL A 56 12.50 8.58 1.73
N PHE A 57 11.49 8.27 2.54
CA PHE A 57 11.47 7.15 3.47
C PHE A 57 11.53 5.80 2.77
N ASN A 58 12.48 4.93 3.16
CA ASN A 58 12.63 3.56 2.66
C ASN A 58 13.18 2.60 3.71
N GLN A 59 12.64 2.60 4.92
CA GLN A 59 13.00 1.63 5.95
C GLN A 59 11.98 0.48 6.00
N ASN A 60 12.41 -0.68 6.53
CA ASN A 60 11.54 -1.82 6.74
C ASN A 60 10.55 -1.54 7.89
N ILE A 61 9.27 -1.54 7.57
CA ILE A 61 8.14 -1.36 8.49
C ILE A 61 7.17 -2.55 8.44
N GLY A 62 7.62 -3.69 7.93
CA GLY A 62 6.79 -4.88 7.78
C GLY A 62 6.27 -5.48 9.09
N ASN A 63 6.86 -5.11 10.23
CA ASN A 63 6.39 -5.52 11.56
C ASN A 63 5.27 -4.64 12.14
N TRP A 64 4.89 -3.57 11.44
CA TRP A 64 3.81 -2.71 11.93
C TRP A 64 2.48 -3.44 11.95
N ASP A 65 1.72 -3.25 13.01
CA ASP A 65 0.36 -3.75 13.14
C ASP A 65 -0.62 -2.67 12.63
N LEU A 66 -1.31 -2.98 11.52
CA LEU A 66 -2.33 -2.13 10.93
C LEU A 66 -3.76 -2.62 11.24
N SER A 67 -3.93 -3.56 12.16
CA SER A 67 -5.25 -4.17 12.45
C SER A 67 -6.33 -3.18 12.91
N LYS A 68 -5.92 -2.05 13.49
CA LYS A 68 -6.82 -0.95 13.90
C LYS A 68 -6.85 0.20 12.90
N ASN A 69 -5.99 0.16 11.86
CA ASN A 69 -5.91 1.25 10.89
C ASN A 69 -7.12 1.20 9.95
N THR A 70 -7.75 2.35 9.74
CA THR A 70 -8.90 2.51 8.83
C THR A 70 -8.57 3.38 7.63
N PHE A 71 -7.55 4.24 7.71
CA PHE A 71 -7.18 5.20 6.67
C PHE A 71 -5.70 5.13 6.31
N THR A 72 -5.41 4.67 5.09
CA THR A 72 -4.08 4.70 4.48
C THR A 72 -4.02 5.60 3.24
N LEU A 73 -5.00 6.52 3.10
CA LEU A 73 -5.07 7.44 1.96
C LEU A 73 -3.71 8.10 1.71
N ALA A 74 -3.19 7.93 0.49
CA ALA A 74 -1.94 8.54 0.02
C ALA A 74 -0.71 8.32 0.94
N MET A 75 -0.67 7.22 1.72
CA MET A 75 0.38 6.99 2.74
C MET A 75 1.79 7.11 2.17
N PHE A 76 2.04 6.62 0.96
CA PHE A 76 3.33 6.69 0.26
C PHE A 76 3.23 7.41 -1.09
N SER A 77 2.19 8.22 -1.31
CA SER A 77 2.02 8.96 -2.56
C SER A 77 3.24 9.85 -2.82
N ASN A 78 3.77 9.81 -4.06
CA ASN A 78 4.98 10.54 -4.45
C ASN A 78 6.25 10.22 -3.60
N ASN A 79 6.24 9.18 -2.79
CA ASN A 79 7.46 8.68 -2.17
C ASN A 79 8.20 7.78 -3.19
N THR A 80 9.08 8.38 -3.98
CA THR A 80 9.79 7.69 -5.05
C THR A 80 10.87 6.71 -4.55
N SER A 81 11.20 6.74 -3.27
CA SER A 81 12.23 5.89 -2.66
C SER A 81 11.66 4.65 -1.97
N PHE A 82 10.38 4.66 -1.57
CA PHE A 82 9.81 3.61 -0.74
C PHE A 82 9.74 2.25 -1.45
N ASN A 83 10.37 1.25 -0.86
CA ASN A 83 10.29 -0.18 -1.22
C ASN A 83 10.42 -1.08 0.02
N ASN A 84 10.01 -0.60 1.19
CA ASN A 84 10.06 -1.32 2.47
C ASN A 84 11.47 -1.83 2.81
N GLY A 85 12.51 -1.05 2.51
CA GLY A 85 13.91 -1.48 2.69
C GLY A 85 14.30 -2.71 1.85
N GLY A 86 13.54 -3.02 0.79
CA GLY A 86 13.73 -4.21 -0.04
C GLY A 86 13.06 -5.49 0.54
N SER A 87 12.38 -5.40 1.68
CA SER A 87 11.76 -6.55 2.36
C SER A 87 10.33 -6.79 1.89
N SER A 88 9.99 -8.05 1.60
CA SER A 88 8.63 -8.47 1.28
C SER A 88 7.68 -8.55 2.49
N SER A 89 8.17 -8.24 3.69
CA SER A 89 7.40 -8.36 4.94
C SER A 89 6.14 -7.50 5.00
N ILE A 90 6.03 -6.45 4.17
CA ILE A 90 4.82 -5.64 4.03
C ILE A 90 3.60 -6.48 3.57
N ASN A 91 3.83 -7.61 2.91
CA ASN A 91 2.78 -8.55 2.53
C ASN A 91 2.04 -9.16 3.73
N ASN A 92 2.65 -9.13 4.91
CA ASN A 92 2.08 -9.66 6.14
C ASN A 92 1.20 -8.67 6.90
N TRP A 93 1.08 -7.42 6.44
CA TRP A 93 0.24 -6.44 7.09
C TRP A 93 -1.21 -6.90 7.18
N ASN A 94 -1.78 -6.82 8.37
CA ASN A 94 -3.22 -6.98 8.56
C ASN A 94 -3.93 -5.66 8.22
N VAL A 95 -4.41 -5.57 6.99
CA VAL A 95 -5.15 -4.38 6.50
C VAL A 95 -6.66 -4.56 6.51
N SER A 96 -7.17 -5.59 7.20
CA SER A 96 -8.60 -5.94 7.18
C SER A 96 -9.53 -4.84 7.72
N GLY A 97 -8.99 -3.88 8.51
CA GLY A 97 -9.72 -2.70 8.99
C GLY A 97 -9.73 -1.53 8.01
N VAL A 98 -8.88 -1.54 6.98
CA VAL A 98 -8.71 -0.39 6.09
C VAL A 98 -9.89 -0.27 5.14
N THR A 99 -10.47 0.93 5.07
CA THR A 99 -11.60 1.24 4.19
C THR A 99 -11.22 2.10 2.99
N ASN A 100 -10.14 2.88 3.09
CA ASN A 100 -9.69 3.75 2.01
C ASN A 100 -8.18 3.60 1.76
N MET A 101 -7.83 3.08 0.56
CA MET A 101 -6.47 2.93 0.07
C MET A 101 -6.17 3.85 -1.13
N SER A 102 -7.00 4.88 -1.36
CA SER A 102 -6.82 5.80 -2.49
C SER A 102 -5.41 6.40 -2.47
N GLN A 103 -4.77 6.44 -3.64
CA GLN A 103 -3.44 7.02 -3.86
C GLN A 103 -2.30 6.43 -2.99
N MET A 104 -2.51 5.27 -2.33
CA MET A 104 -1.55 4.77 -1.34
C MET A 104 -0.13 4.66 -1.89
N PHE A 105 0.04 4.22 -3.15
CA PHE A 105 1.32 4.11 -3.84
C PHE A 105 1.36 4.91 -5.15
N ALA A 106 0.53 5.94 -5.29
CA ALA A 106 0.54 6.81 -6.47
C ALA A 106 1.93 7.42 -6.65
N ASN A 107 2.53 7.28 -7.84
CA ASN A 107 3.89 7.76 -8.15
C ASN A 107 5.02 7.22 -7.22
N ALA A 108 4.78 6.17 -6.43
CA ALA A 108 5.81 5.53 -5.61
C ALA A 108 6.70 4.62 -6.50
N THR A 109 7.58 5.20 -7.29
CA THR A 109 8.28 4.53 -8.41
C THR A 109 9.17 3.37 -7.98
N SER A 110 9.78 3.41 -6.79
CA SER A 110 10.60 2.30 -6.29
C SER A 110 9.79 1.15 -5.68
N PHE A 111 8.51 1.36 -5.33
CA PHE A 111 7.72 0.32 -4.67
C PHE A 111 7.47 -0.87 -5.59
N ASN A 112 8.01 -2.04 -5.22
CA ASN A 112 7.86 -3.30 -5.96
C ASN A 112 7.79 -4.51 -5.00
N GLN A 113 6.95 -4.41 -3.97
CA GLN A 113 6.77 -5.48 -3.01
C GLN A 113 5.44 -6.21 -3.23
N PRO A 114 5.37 -7.53 -2.91
CA PRO A 114 4.11 -8.26 -2.95
C PRO A 114 3.14 -7.71 -1.90
N ILE A 115 1.87 -7.63 -2.26
CA ILE A 115 0.76 -7.26 -1.38
C ILE A 115 -0.49 -8.13 -1.63
N GLY A 116 -0.31 -9.25 -2.33
CA GLY A 116 -1.40 -10.15 -2.68
C GLY A 116 -2.07 -10.83 -1.48
N SER A 117 -1.38 -10.94 -0.33
CA SER A 117 -1.96 -11.54 0.88
C SER A 117 -2.91 -10.60 1.64
N TRP A 118 -2.95 -9.31 1.29
CA TRP A 118 -3.79 -8.34 1.98
C TRP A 118 -5.26 -8.69 1.93
N ASN A 119 -5.93 -8.61 3.08
CA ASN A 119 -7.38 -8.75 3.14
C ASN A 119 -8.04 -7.40 2.85
N VAL A 120 -8.53 -7.26 1.62
CA VAL A 120 -9.13 -6.02 1.12
C VAL A 120 -10.67 -6.01 1.18
N SER A 121 -11.27 -6.92 1.92
CA SER A 121 -12.74 -7.09 1.98
C SER A 121 -13.51 -5.85 2.45
N ASN A 122 -12.88 -4.98 3.23
CA ASN A 122 -13.50 -3.76 3.75
C ASN A 122 -13.15 -2.50 2.95
N VAL A 123 -12.25 -2.59 1.96
CA VAL A 123 -11.86 -1.43 1.17
C VAL A 123 -13.03 -1.00 0.28
N THR A 124 -13.32 0.29 0.30
CA THR A 124 -14.37 0.94 -0.50
C THR A 124 -13.81 1.87 -1.58
N SER A 125 -12.53 2.24 -1.52
CA SER A 125 -11.87 3.05 -2.55
C SER A 125 -10.41 2.66 -2.75
N PHE A 126 -10.05 2.49 -4.04
CA PHE A 126 -8.69 2.35 -4.57
C PHE A 126 -8.37 3.45 -5.59
N ASP A 127 -9.03 4.61 -5.53
CA ASP A 127 -8.83 5.66 -6.52
C ASP A 127 -7.34 6.00 -6.66
N LEU A 128 -6.81 5.92 -7.89
CA LEU A 128 -5.40 6.20 -8.20
C LEU A 128 -4.38 5.39 -7.37
N PHE A 129 -4.74 4.19 -6.91
CA PHE A 129 -3.96 3.38 -5.95
C PHE A 129 -2.48 3.24 -6.34
N MET A 130 -2.22 2.86 -7.61
CA MET A 130 -0.88 2.69 -8.19
C MET A 130 -0.74 3.44 -9.52
N VAL A 131 -1.40 4.57 -9.66
CA VAL A 131 -1.33 5.38 -10.89
C VAL A 131 0.13 5.68 -11.25
N ASN A 132 0.42 5.68 -12.57
CA ASN A 132 1.76 5.89 -13.14
C ASN A 132 2.80 4.79 -12.86
N LYS A 133 2.37 3.61 -12.37
CA LYS A 133 3.22 2.42 -12.38
C LYS A 133 3.34 1.82 -13.78
N THR A 134 4.49 1.18 -14.03
CA THR A 134 4.81 0.47 -15.27
C THR A 134 5.55 -0.83 -14.96
N ASN A 135 5.76 -1.70 -15.95
CA ASN A 135 6.58 -2.92 -15.79
C ASN A 135 8.04 -2.66 -15.39
N LEU A 136 8.53 -1.44 -15.55
CA LEU A 136 9.90 -1.07 -15.15
C LEU A 136 10.01 -0.90 -13.64
N ASN A 137 8.90 -0.65 -12.95
CA ASN A 137 8.91 -0.31 -11.52
C ASN A 137 7.91 -1.10 -10.67
N TYR A 138 7.15 -2.02 -11.27
CA TYR A 138 6.34 -3.01 -10.55
C TYR A 138 6.23 -4.28 -11.41
N SER A 139 6.57 -5.43 -10.83
CA SER A 139 6.66 -6.67 -11.59
C SER A 139 5.31 -7.27 -11.93
N SER A 140 5.22 -7.92 -13.09
CA SER A 140 4.06 -8.74 -13.48
C SER A 140 3.74 -9.83 -12.44
N THR A 141 4.77 -10.44 -11.84
CA THR A 141 4.61 -11.42 -10.77
C THR A 141 3.84 -10.84 -9.58
N ASN A 142 4.21 -9.63 -9.12
CA ASN A 142 3.52 -8.99 -8.01
C ASN A 142 2.07 -8.60 -8.37
N LEU A 143 1.81 -8.19 -9.62
CA LEU A 143 0.44 -7.93 -10.07
C LEU A 143 -0.39 -9.22 -10.14
N ASN A 144 0.18 -10.34 -10.61
CA ASN A 144 -0.47 -11.66 -10.58
C ASN A 144 -0.85 -12.06 -9.15
N LEU A 145 0.05 -11.84 -8.17
CA LEU A 145 -0.23 -12.10 -6.76
C LEU A 145 -1.38 -11.26 -6.22
N ILE A 146 -1.50 -9.99 -6.64
CA ILE A 146 -2.65 -9.14 -6.30
C ILE A 146 -3.94 -9.75 -6.84
N TYR A 147 -4.01 -10.05 -8.13
CA TYR A 147 -5.22 -10.59 -8.74
C TYR A 147 -5.66 -11.90 -8.10
N ASN A 148 -4.73 -12.85 -7.98
CA ASN A 148 -5.02 -14.16 -7.41
C ASN A 148 -5.36 -14.10 -5.92
N GLY A 149 -4.65 -13.26 -5.17
CA GLY A 149 -4.86 -13.14 -3.73
C GLY A 149 -6.14 -12.38 -3.38
N TRP A 150 -6.36 -11.21 -4.00
CA TRP A 150 -7.51 -10.37 -3.64
C TRP A 150 -8.85 -10.94 -4.11
N SER A 151 -8.88 -11.66 -5.24
CA SER A 151 -10.09 -12.34 -5.70
C SER A 151 -10.66 -13.34 -4.71
N THR A 152 -9.84 -13.86 -3.78
CA THR A 152 -10.25 -14.82 -2.74
C THR A 152 -10.68 -14.16 -1.41
N LYS A 153 -10.59 -12.83 -1.29
CA LYS A 153 -10.84 -12.10 -0.02
C LYS A 153 -12.26 -11.54 0.10
N ASN A 154 -13.19 -11.95 -0.75
CA ASN A 154 -14.55 -11.40 -0.80
C ASN A 154 -14.57 -9.87 -0.79
N PRO A 155 -13.88 -9.22 -1.74
CA PRO A 155 -13.83 -7.77 -1.78
C PRO A 155 -15.19 -7.16 -2.12
N LYS A 156 -15.36 -5.86 -1.88
CA LYS A 156 -16.57 -5.12 -2.30
C LYS A 156 -16.72 -5.15 -3.81
N THR A 157 -17.96 -5.14 -4.27
CA THR A 157 -18.29 -5.13 -5.71
C THR A 157 -18.19 -3.73 -6.31
N GLY A 158 -17.99 -3.66 -7.65
CA GLY A 158 -18.07 -2.42 -8.42
C GLY A 158 -16.94 -1.42 -8.16
N LEU A 159 -15.80 -1.85 -7.60
CA LEU A 159 -14.68 -0.96 -7.35
C LEU A 159 -13.90 -0.64 -8.63
N THR A 160 -13.29 0.55 -8.65
CA THR A 160 -12.36 0.96 -9.70
C THR A 160 -10.95 0.99 -9.13
N ILE A 161 -9.97 0.44 -9.86
CA ILE A 161 -8.56 0.45 -9.49
C ILE A 161 -7.67 0.71 -10.70
N ASN A 162 -6.60 1.47 -10.51
CA ASN A 162 -5.63 1.80 -11.54
C ASN A 162 -4.23 1.34 -11.12
N PHE A 163 -3.69 0.39 -11.89
CA PHE A 163 -2.32 -0.13 -11.77
C PHE A 163 -1.36 0.47 -12.82
N GLY A 164 -1.75 1.59 -13.47
CA GLY A 164 -0.95 2.19 -14.53
C GLY A 164 -0.88 1.34 -15.78
N SER A 165 0.32 1.13 -16.31
CA SER A 165 0.58 0.27 -17.48
C SER A 165 1.33 -1.02 -17.12
N ILE A 166 1.23 -1.48 -15.87
CA ILE A 166 1.81 -2.77 -15.46
C ILE A 166 1.10 -3.88 -16.22
N LYS A 167 1.87 -4.74 -16.86
CA LYS A 167 1.33 -5.97 -17.47
C LYS A 167 1.24 -7.08 -16.43
N TYR A 168 0.23 -7.94 -16.59
CA TYR A 168 0.17 -9.23 -15.89
C TYR A 168 0.49 -10.37 -16.88
N THR A 169 0.60 -11.59 -16.40
CA THR A 169 0.80 -12.79 -17.24
C THR A 169 -0.41 -13.70 -17.15
N SER A 170 -0.41 -14.79 -17.93
CA SER A 170 -1.47 -15.81 -17.87
C SER A 170 -1.73 -16.33 -16.44
N GLU A 171 -0.72 -16.29 -15.56
CA GLU A 171 -0.85 -16.69 -14.15
C GLU A 171 -1.84 -15.80 -13.36
N GLY A 172 -1.98 -14.52 -13.71
CA GLY A 172 -2.92 -13.59 -13.07
C GLY A 172 -4.31 -13.58 -13.69
N SER A 173 -4.49 -14.23 -14.84
CA SER A 173 -5.72 -14.12 -15.65
C SER A 173 -6.97 -14.60 -14.91
N ALA A 174 -6.88 -15.72 -14.18
CA ALA A 174 -8.01 -16.29 -13.45
C ALA A 174 -8.48 -15.34 -12.33
N GLY A 175 -7.56 -14.82 -11.52
CA GLY A 175 -7.88 -13.88 -10.46
C GLY A 175 -8.46 -12.56 -10.99
N LYS A 176 -7.88 -12.02 -12.08
CA LYS A 176 -8.42 -10.82 -12.73
C LYS A 176 -9.84 -11.07 -13.26
N ALA A 177 -10.10 -12.22 -13.91
CA ALA A 177 -11.42 -12.56 -14.43
C ALA A 177 -12.49 -12.62 -13.31
N ILE A 178 -12.14 -13.11 -12.12
CA ILE A 178 -13.04 -13.11 -10.96
C ILE A 178 -13.31 -11.66 -10.51
N LEU A 179 -12.28 -10.82 -10.39
CA LEU A 179 -12.46 -9.43 -9.96
C LEU A 179 -13.30 -8.62 -10.94
N THR A 180 -13.09 -8.79 -12.26
CA THR A 180 -13.80 -8.01 -13.29
C THR A 180 -15.12 -8.66 -13.75
N GLY A 181 -15.33 -9.93 -13.43
CA GLY A 181 -16.51 -10.68 -13.83
C GLY A 181 -17.81 -10.10 -13.32
N SER A 182 -18.90 -10.37 -14.02
CA SER A 182 -20.24 -9.92 -13.63
C SER A 182 -20.62 -10.43 -12.24
N THR A 183 -21.22 -9.57 -11.44
CA THR A 183 -21.75 -9.94 -10.12
C THR A 183 -22.87 -10.99 -10.20
N LEU A 184 -23.59 -11.05 -11.32
CA LEU A 184 -24.61 -12.08 -11.59
C LEU A 184 -24.00 -13.47 -11.78
N SER A 185 -22.71 -13.56 -12.12
CA SER A 185 -21.96 -14.82 -12.34
C SER A 185 -20.95 -15.10 -11.23
N GLY A 186 -21.08 -14.42 -10.07
CA GLY A 186 -20.18 -14.60 -8.91
C GLY A 186 -18.87 -13.82 -8.99
N GLY A 187 -18.72 -12.93 -9.95
CA GLY A 187 -17.60 -11.98 -10.00
C GLY A 187 -17.86 -10.73 -9.18
N TYR A 188 -16.88 -9.81 -9.12
CA TYR A 188 -16.97 -8.60 -8.31
C TYR A 188 -17.28 -7.32 -9.10
N GLY A 189 -17.28 -7.36 -10.44
CA GLY A 189 -17.64 -6.25 -11.31
C GLY A 189 -16.66 -5.07 -11.22
N TRP A 190 -15.39 -5.33 -10.94
CA TRP A 190 -14.39 -4.26 -10.83
C TRP A 190 -14.03 -3.68 -12.20
N THR A 191 -13.74 -2.37 -12.23
CA THR A 191 -13.09 -1.72 -13.37
C THR A 191 -11.60 -1.61 -13.10
N ILE A 192 -10.78 -2.35 -13.85
CA ILE A 192 -9.32 -2.42 -13.65
C ILE A 192 -8.62 -1.80 -14.85
N THR A 193 -7.76 -0.81 -14.60
CA THR A 193 -6.81 -0.26 -15.58
C THR A 193 -5.43 -0.87 -15.33
N ASP A 194 -4.87 -1.53 -16.34
CA ASP A 194 -3.52 -2.09 -16.36
C ASP A 194 -2.95 -2.12 -17.80
N GLY A 195 -1.76 -2.67 -17.99
CA GLY A 195 -1.10 -2.79 -19.28
C GLY A 195 -1.53 -4.00 -20.13
N GLY A 196 -2.50 -4.80 -19.68
CA GLY A 196 -2.86 -6.06 -20.33
C GLY A 196 -1.85 -7.18 -20.11
N ILE A 197 -1.90 -8.22 -20.97
CA ILE A 197 -0.94 -9.33 -21.00
C ILE A 197 0.29 -8.95 -21.83
#